data_bbb3880db0cd60fe190fd0da4996bc37
#
_entry.id   bbb3880db0cd60fe190fd0da4996bc37
#
_cell.length_a   1.000
_cell.length_b   1.000
_cell.length_c   1.000
_cell.angle_alpha   90.00
_cell.angle_beta   90.00
_cell.angle_gamma   90.00
#
_symmetry.space_group_name_H-M   'P 1'
#
loop_
_entity.id
_entity.type
_entity.pdbx_description
1 polymer ?
#
loop_
_entity_poly.entity_id
_entity_poly.type
_entity_poly.pdbx_seq_one_letter_code
_entity_poly.pdbx_strand_id
1 'polypeptide(L)'
;PPRSTPKPSSAASDVYKRQGFGWISKHGSGKGSDAITSGIEGAWTTNPIKWDNGYFDLLLNYEWELTKSPAGANIWHAVNQKDEDKAPDAEDSSKRVPTMMTTADMAMREDPAYRKISERFHKNPDEFQDAFARAWFKLLHRDMGPKTRYIGPEVPKEELIWQDPIPMGNSDYDINTVKTKIENSGLSIKEMVETAWASASTFRGSDLRGGANGARIRLAPQKDWEANKPEQLSHVLSVLEGIASDAGASVADVIVLAGNVGVEKASGSTVPFTPGRGDATQENTDEHSFEVLEPFSDGFRNYHKSDFEIGAEHMLLDKAQLLGSVSYTHLTLPTK
;
A
#
# COMPACT_ATOMS: atom_id res chain seq x y z
N PRO A 1 -15.80 3.06 -23.77
CA PRO A 1 -14.44 3.50 -23.57
C PRO A 1 -13.54 2.27 -23.43
N PRO A 2 -12.34 2.27 -24.06
CA PRO A 2 -11.44 1.14 -23.92
C PRO A 2 -11.09 1.00 -22.44
N ARG A 3 -11.17 -0.21 -21.92
CA ARG A 3 -10.71 -0.54 -20.57
C ARG A 3 -9.25 -0.09 -20.47
N SER A 4 -8.95 0.73 -19.47
CA SER A 4 -7.57 1.04 -19.14
C SER A 4 -6.84 -0.27 -18.88
N THR A 5 -5.93 -0.64 -19.77
CA THR A 5 -5.00 -1.72 -19.49
C THR A 5 -4.25 -1.41 -18.20
N PRO A 6 -4.02 -2.38 -17.32
CA PRO A 6 -3.20 -2.19 -16.13
C PRO A 6 -1.90 -1.50 -16.54
N LYS A 7 -1.44 -0.55 -15.73
CA LYS A 7 -0.17 0.13 -15.98
C LYS A 7 0.92 -0.92 -16.12
N PRO A 8 1.62 -0.92 -17.23
CA PRO A 8 2.60 -1.93 -17.50
C PRO A 8 3.78 -1.83 -16.55
N SER A 9 4.37 -2.97 -16.22
CA SER A 9 5.74 -3.06 -15.70
C SER A 9 6.70 -2.25 -16.58
N SER A 10 7.91 -1.98 -16.12
CA SER A 10 8.93 -1.24 -16.89
C SER A 10 9.13 -1.74 -18.32
N ALA A 11 9.06 -3.07 -18.52
CA ALA A 11 9.13 -3.67 -19.87
C ALA A 11 7.96 -3.30 -20.78
N ALA A 12 6.74 -3.24 -20.22
CA ALA A 12 5.57 -2.84 -21.01
C ALA A 12 5.50 -1.30 -21.21
N SER A 13 6.13 -0.52 -20.34
CA SER A 13 6.38 0.91 -20.57
C SER A 13 7.25 1.14 -21.79
N ASP A 14 8.24 0.28 -22.02
CA ASP A 14 9.10 0.35 -23.18
C ASP A 14 8.35 0.01 -24.49
N VAL A 15 7.49 -1.03 -24.47
CA VAL A 15 6.60 -1.35 -25.60
C VAL A 15 5.63 -0.21 -25.90
N TYR A 16 5.06 0.39 -24.88
CA TYR A 16 4.16 1.53 -25.00
C TYR A 16 4.83 2.72 -25.67
N LYS A 17 6.06 3.02 -25.31
CA LYS A 17 6.87 4.09 -25.92
C LYS A 17 7.23 3.81 -27.37
N ARG A 18 7.58 2.58 -27.71
CA ARG A 18 7.88 2.15 -29.08
C ARG A 18 6.67 2.26 -30.01
N GLN A 19 5.46 2.17 -29.47
CA GLN A 19 4.22 2.35 -30.23
C GLN A 19 3.81 3.81 -30.38
N GLY A 20 4.58 4.77 -29.89
CA GLY A 20 4.33 6.20 -30.04
C GLY A 20 3.20 6.76 -29.14
N PHE A 21 2.76 6.01 -28.16
CA PHE A 21 1.71 6.44 -27.19
C PHE A 21 2.25 7.14 -25.95
N GLY A 22 3.53 7.36 -25.87
CA GLY A 22 4.19 8.02 -24.76
C GLY A 22 4.67 9.42 -25.10
N TRP A 23 5.36 10.00 -24.17
CA TRP A 23 6.06 11.27 -24.36
C TRP A 23 7.19 11.06 -25.39
N ILE A 24 7.20 11.85 -26.43
CA ILE A 24 8.31 11.87 -27.39
C ILE A 24 9.12 13.12 -27.10
N SER A 25 10.38 12.95 -26.73
CA SER A 25 11.30 14.07 -26.63
C SER A 25 11.52 14.69 -28.00
N LYS A 26 11.39 16.02 -28.09
CA LYS A 26 11.72 16.75 -29.32
C LYS A 26 13.24 16.88 -29.54
N HIS A 27 14.03 16.50 -28.56
CA HIS A 27 15.48 16.66 -28.50
C HIS A 27 16.24 15.32 -28.59
N GLY A 28 15.52 14.18 -28.56
CA GLY A 28 16.13 12.87 -28.59
C GLY A 28 16.09 12.20 -29.94
N SER A 29 17.05 11.29 -30.15
CA SER A 29 17.14 10.47 -31.38
C SER A 29 16.21 9.25 -31.36
N GLY A 30 15.76 8.83 -30.17
CA GLY A 30 15.01 7.61 -29.95
C GLY A 30 15.86 6.34 -30.10
N LYS A 31 17.18 6.42 -29.98
CA LYS A 31 18.14 5.33 -30.13
C LYS A 31 19.21 5.36 -29.05
N GLY A 32 19.74 4.19 -28.68
CA GLY A 32 20.84 4.05 -27.74
C GLY A 32 20.53 4.68 -26.38
N SER A 33 21.47 5.44 -25.87
CA SER A 33 21.34 6.21 -24.61
C SER A 33 20.31 7.35 -24.67
N ASP A 34 19.65 7.52 -25.79
CA ASP A 34 18.64 8.55 -26.03
C ASP A 34 17.31 7.92 -26.49
N ALA A 35 17.07 6.67 -26.09
CA ALA A 35 15.88 5.90 -26.50
C ALA A 35 14.63 6.29 -25.71
N ILE A 36 14.78 6.80 -24.48
CA ILE A 36 13.69 7.15 -23.58
C ILE A 36 13.49 8.66 -23.55
N THR A 37 12.25 9.08 -23.43
CA THR A 37 11.87 10.51 -23.53
C THR A 37 12.14 11.32 -22.26
N SER A 38 12.49 10.67 -21.14
CA SER A 38 12.86 11.36 -19.91
C SER A 38 14.19 12.09 -20.00
N GLY A 39 15.07 11.63 -20.89
CA GLY A 39 16.43 12.13 -21.02
C GLY A 39 17.35 11.68 -19.88
N ILE A 40 16.94 10.69 -19.10
CA ILE A 40 17.69 10.15 -17.96
C ILE A 40 18.08 8.72 -18.27
N GLU A 41 18.62 8.48 -19.47
CA GLU A 41 19.16 7.19 -19.89
C GLU A 41 20.66 7.14 -19.65
N GLY A 42 21.13 6.01 -19.16
CA GLY A 42 22.54 5.78 -18.94
C GLY A 42 22.78 4.67 -17.93
N ALA A 43 24.02 4.54 -17.53
CA ALA A 43 24.43 3.59 -16.51
C ALA A 43 24.94 4.34 -15.28
N TRP A 44 24.57 3.85 -14.12
CA TRP A 44 25.01 4.37 -12.81
C TRP A 44 26.22 3.61 -12.26
N THR A 45 26.58 2.51 -12.89
CA THR A 45 27.69 1.63 -12.49
C THR A 45 28.42 1.09 -13.70
N THR A 46 29.66 0.69 -13.51
CA THR A 46 30.50 0.07 -14.53
C THR A 46 29.93 -1.26 -15.04
N ASN A 47 29.19 -1.97 -14.18
CA ASN A 47 28.60 -3.28 -14.47
C ASN A 47 27.07 -3.28 -14.25
N PRO A 48 26.28 -2.66 -15.14
CA PRO A 48 24.85 -2.43 -14.91
C PRO A 48 23.99 -3.70 -14.82
N ILE A 49 24.53 -4.86 -15.22
CA ILE A 49 23.85 -6.17 -15.16
C ILE A 49 24.33 -7.03 -13.98
N LYS A 50 25.18 -6.50 -13.10
CA LYS A 50 25.73 -7.23 -11.96
C LYS A 50 25.40 -6.49 -10.67
N TRP A 51 24.98 -7.25 -9.67
CA TRP A 51 24.88 -6.73 -8.30
C TRP A 51 26.29 -6.62 -7.70
N ASP A 52 26.73 -5.41 -7.47
CA ASP A 52 28.00 -5.10 -6.82
C ASP A 52 27.92 -3.72 -6.12
N ASN A 53 29.04 -3.24 -5.60
CA ASN A 53 29.12 -1.96 -4.89
C ASN A 53 29.50 -0.78 -5.80
N GLY A 54 29.55 -1.00 -7.11
CA GLY A 54 30.06 -0.04 -8.10
C GLY A 54 29.33 1.29 -8.12
N TYR A 55 28.04 1.32 -7.76
CA TYR A 55 27.30 2.56 -7.63
C TYR A 55 27.92 3.50 -6.57
N PHE A 56 28.21 2.98 -5.39
CA PHE A 56 28.82 3.78 -4.31
C PHE A 56 30.30 4.08 -4.61
N ASP A 57 31.01 3.16 -5.26
CA ASP A 57 32.39 3.40 -5.68
C ASP A 57 32.49 4.63 -6.58
N LEU A 58 31.60 4.74 -7.56
CA LEU A 58 31.56 5.86 -8.48
C LEU A 58 31.05 7.13 -7.80
N LEU A 59 29.91 7.05 -7.12
CA LEU A 59 29.26 8.20 -6.50
C LEU A 59 30.18 8.91 -5.50
N LEU A 60 30.91 8.16 -4.67
CA LEU A 60 31.68 8.70 -3.57
C LEU A 60 33.11 9.07 -3.95
N ASN A 61 33.69 8.43 -4.98
CA ASN A 61 35.12 8.60 -5.32
C ASN A 61 35.39 9.53 -6.49
N TYR A 62 34.38 9.91 -7.27
CA TYR A 62 34.51 10.87 -8.35
C TYR A 62 33.99 12.25 -7.95
N GLU A 63 34.56 13.29 -8.56
CA GLU A 63 33.92 14.60 -8.62
C GLU A 63 32.92 14.62 -9.77
N TRP A 64 31.82 15.33 -9.59
CA TRP A 64 30.70 15.36 -10.52
C TRP A 64 30.39 16.76 -10.99
N GLU A 65 30.10 16.92 -12.28
CA GLU A 65 29.63 18.17 -12.84
C GLU A 65 28.25 18.03 -13.49
N LEU A 66 27.43 19.07 -13.32
CA LEU A 66 26.10 19.15 -13.90
C LEU A 66 26.20 19.39 -15.40
N THR A 67 25.51 18.56 -16.17
CA THR A 67 25.42 18.70 -17.63
C THR A 67 24.02 18.42 -18.13
N LYS A 68 23.85 18.43 -19.45
CA LYS A 68 22.60 18.10 -20.11
C LYS A 68 22.72 16.79 -20.86
N SER A 69 21.70 15.96 -20.75
CA SER A 69 21.53 14.80 -21.63
C SER A 69 21.18 15.25 -23.04
N PRO A 70 21.26 14.37 -24.06
CA PRO A 70 20.81 14.68 -25.41
C PRO A 70 19.34 15.15 -25.46
N ALA A 71 18.48 14.66 -24.57
CA ALA A 71 17.09 15.06 -24.46
C ALA A 71 16.87 16.31 -23.58
N GLY A 72 17.93 16.95 -23.09
CA GLY A 72 17.88 18.22 -22.35
C GLY A 72 17.63 18.09 -20.83
N ALA A 73 17.58 16.86 -20.28
CA ALA A 73 17.44 16.65 -18.86
C ALA A 73 18.75 16.98 -18.11
N ASN A 74 18.64 17.37 -16.83
CA ASN A 74 19.79 17.55 -15.97
C ASN A 74 20.34 16.20 -15.55
N ILE A 75 21.60 15.97 -15.85
CA ILE A 75 22.38 14.79 -15.42
C ILE A 75 23.74 15.23 -14.90
N TRP A 76 24.41 14.36 -14.18
CA TRP A 76 25.75 14.61 -13.65
C TRP A 76 26.72 13.59 -14.25
N HIS A 77 27.85 14.07 -14.76
CA HIS A 77 28.93 13.23 -15.25
C HIS A 77 30.15 13.30 -14.35
N ALA A 78 30.84 12.18 -14.22
CA ALA A 78 32.08 12.12 -13.47
C ALA A 78 33.19 12.89 -14.19
N VAL A 79 33.90 13.76 -13.46
CA VAL A 79 35.03 14.52 -13.99
C VAL A 79 36.23 13.60 -14.13
N ASN A 80 36.84 13.58 -15.32
CA ASN A 80 38.02 12.76 -15.62
C ASN A 80 37.82 11.26 -15.33
N GLN A 81 36.64 10.72 -15.64
CA GLN A 81 36.34 9.32 -15.45
C GLN A 81 37.32 8.42 -16.20
N LYS A 82 37.92 7.46 -15.51
CA LYS A 82 38.82 6.47 -16.09
C LYS A 82 38.07 5.55 -17.05
N ASP A 83 38.74 5.07 -18.09
CA ASP A 83 38.11 4.17 -19.07
C ASP A 83 37.65 2.85 -18.47
N GLU A 84 38.34 2.34 -17.47
CA GLU A 84 37.98 1.12 -16.74
C GLU A 84 36.68 1.26 -15.94
N ASP A 85 36.33 2.47 -15.53
CA ASP A 85 35.15 2.78 -14.74
C ASP A 85 33.92 3.16 -15.60
N LYS A 86 34.09 3.29 -16.89
CA LYS A 86 32.99 3.50 -17.83
C LYS A 86 32.15 2.24 -17.99
N ALA A 87 30.87 2.39 -18.30
CA ALA A 87 29.95 1.31 -18.58
C ALA A 87 30.01 0.84 -20.06
N PRO A 88 29.60 -0.39 -20.37
CA PRO A 88 29.36 -0.79 -21.76
C PRO A 88 28.19 0.01 -22.33
N ASP A 89 28.27 0.36 -23.61
CA ASP A 89 27.14 0.94 -24.34
C ASP A 89 25.97 -0.05 -24.44
N ALA A 90 24.76 0.45 -24.37
CA ALA A 90 23.55 -0.40 -24.36
C ALA A 90 23.28 -1.11 -25.70
N GLU A 91 23.74 -0.54 -26.83
CA GLU A 91 23.57 -1.11 -28.18
C GLU A 91 24.82 -1.80 -28.66
N ASP A 92 26.00 -1.31 -28.27
CA ASP A 92 27.30 -1.82 -28.75
C ASP A 92 28.25 -2.05 -27.57
N SER A 93 28.22 -3.24 -27.01
CA SER A 93 29.03 -3.62 -25.85
C SER A 93 30.55 -3.51 -26.05
N SER A 94 31.02 -3.32 -27.28
CA SER A 94 32.44 -3.05 -27.58
C SER A 94 32.84 -1.62 -27.24
N LYS A 95 31.88 -0.71 -27.10
CA LYS A 95 32.09 0.66 -26.73
C LYS A 95 31.88 0.87 -25.22
N ARG A 96 32.60 1.86 -24.70
CA ARG A 96 32.47 2.31 -23.30
C ARG A 96 31.90 3.71 -23.28
N VAL A 97 30.91 3.93 -22.43
CA VAL A 97 30.23 5.22 -22.23
C VAL A 97 30.40 5.70 -20.80
N PRO A 98 30.48 7.00 -20.55
CA PRO A 98 30.55 7.54 -19.20
C PRO A 98 29.33 7.09 -18.40
N THR A 99 29.54 6.84 -17.11
CA THR A 99 28.44 6.70 -16.14
C THR A 99 27.86 8.06 -15.79
N MET A 100 26.65 8.05 -15.31
CA MET A 100 25.93 9.26 -14.93
C MET A 100 25.26 9.12 -13.57
N MET A 101 24.97 10.27 -12.96
CA MET A 101 24.11 10.37 -11.78
C MET A 101 22.99 11.36 -12.05
N THR A 102 21.88 11.19 -11.34
CA THR A 102 20.81 12.20 -11.27
C THR A 102 21.05 13.15 -10.11
N THR A 103 20.29 14.24 -10.05
CA THR A 103 20.32 15.14 -8.87
C THR A 103 19.88 14.41 -7.59
N ALA A 104 19.00 13.42 -7.70
CA ALA A 104 18.61 12.59 -6.56
C ALA A 104 19.79 11.71 -6.07
N ASP A 105 20.61 11.17 -6.98
CA ASP A 105 21.81 10.43 -6.60
C ASP A 105 22.83 11.35 -5.93
N MET A 106 23.00 12.57 -6.43
CA MET A 106 23.89 13.55 -5.80
C MET A 106 23.44 13.87 -4.37
N ALA A 107 22.15 13.87 -4.06
CA ALA A 107 21.68 14.04 -2.70
C ALA A 107 22.18 12.91 -1.76
N MET A 108 22.37 11.69 -2.26
CA MET A 108 22.95 10.60 -1.46
C MET A 108 24.40 10.86 -1.04
N ARG A 109 25.09 11.74 -1.75
CA ARG A 109 26.46 12.18 -1.47
C ARG A 109 26.52 13.51 -0.69
N GLU A 110 25.72 14.49 -1.10
CA GLU A 110 25.85 15.88 -0.62
C GLU A 110 25.05 16.15 0.67
N ASP A 111 23.92 15.48 0.88
CA ASP A 111 23.18 15.60 2.14
C ASP A 111 23.89 14.82 3.25
N PRO A 112 24.22 15.46 4.39
CA PRO A 112 24.99 14.82 5.46
C PRO A 112 24.33 13.58 6.07
N ALA A 113 23.01 13.54 6.11
CA ALA A 113 22.26 12.39 6.65
C ALA A 113 22.33 11.21 5.68
N TYR A 114 22.09 11.44 4.39
CA TYR A 114 22.18 10.42 3.36
C TYR A 114 23.62 9.97 3.13
N ARG A 115 24.58 10.89 3.10
CA ARG A 115 26.00 10.56 2.93
C ARG A 115 26.48 9.56 3.97
N LYS A 116 26.13 9.77 5.23
CA LYS A 116 26.46 8.84 6.32
C LYS A 116 25.96 7.42 6.06
N ILE A 117 24.75 7.28 5.48
CA ILE A 117 24.15 5.99 5.12
C ILE A 117 24.87 5.40 3.90
N SER A 118 25.14 6.20 2.88
CA SER A 118 25.82 5.78 1.65
C SER A 118 27.24 5.27 1.95
N GLU A 119 28.01 5.99 2.79
CA GLU A 119 29.34 5.58 3.23
C GLU A 119 29.30 4.28 4.07
N ARG A 120 28.26 4.10 4.90
CA ARG A 120 28.06 2.87 5.67
C ARG A 120 27.82 1.68 4.74
N PHE A 121 26.91 1.81 3.77
CA PHE A 121 26.62 0.78 2.80
C PHE A 121 27.77 0.49 1.85
N HIS A 122 28.54 1.52 1.48
CA HIS A 122 29.77 1.34 0.70
C HIS A 122 30.79 0.46 1.44
N LYS A 123 30.95 0.67 2.76
CA LYS A 123 31.87 -0.12 3.60
C LYS A 123 31.34 -1.51 3.94
N ASN A 124 30.01 -1.71 3.90
CA ASN A 124 29.36 -2.95 4.32
C ASN A 124 28.38 -3.44 3.23
N PRO A 125 28.88 -4.03 2.13
CA PRO A 125 28.04 -4.45 0.99
C PRO A 125 26.95 -5.44 1.35
N ASP A 126 27.20 -6.34 2.30
CA ASP A 126 26.19 -7.33 2.75
C ASP A 126 25.03 -6.65 3.48
N GLU A 127 25.30 -5.62 4.28
CA GLU A 127 24.28 -4.81 4.92
C GLU A 127 23.43 -4.06 3.88
N PHE A 128 24.08 -3.52 2.83
CA PHE A 128 23.37 -2.89 1.72
C PHE A 128 22.47 -3.87 0.98
N GLN A 129 22.97 -5.06 0.69
CA GLN A 129 22.20 -6.10 0.00
C GLN A 129 20.94 -6.49 0.80
N ASP A 130 21.06 -6.71 2.11
CA ASP A 130 19.91 -7.05 2.96
C ASP A 130 18.92 -5.88 3.04
N ALA A 131 19.40 -4.66 3.25
CA ALA A 131 18.55 -3.47 3.30
C ALA A 131 17.80 -3.22 1.99
N PHE A 132 18.49 -3.39 0.85
CA PHE A 132 17.87 -3.27 -0.47
C PHE A 132 16.82 -4.35 -0.70
N ALA A 133 17.13 -5.60 -0.40
CA ALA A 133 16.20 -6.72 -0.57
C ALA A 133 14.91 -6.51 0.26
N ARG A 134 15.05 -6.04 1.50
CA ARG A 134 13.91 -5.73 2.38
C ARG A 134 13.08 -4.55 1.86
N ALA A 135 13.73 -3.48 1.39
CA ALA A 135 13.05 -2.32 0.82
C ALA A 135 12.31 -2.69 -0.48
N TRP A 136 12.93 -3.48 -1.34
CA TRP A 136 12.33 -3.98 -2.58
C TRP A 136 11.12 -4.88 -2.29
N PHE A 137 11.26 -5.80 -1.33
CA PHE A 137 10.16 -6.66 -0.90
C PHE A 137 8.98 -5.82 -0.34
N LYS A 138 9.26 -4.82 0.50
CA LYS A 138 8.22 -3.91 1.02
C LYS A 138 7.50 -3.17 -0.11
N LEU A 139 8.23 -2.69 -1.11
CA LEU A 139 7.66 -2.01 -2.27
C LEU A 139 6.71 -2.93 -3.06
N LEU A 140 7.16 -4.16 -3.36
CA LEU A 140 6.37 -5.13 -4.14
C LEU A 140 5.18 -5.69 -3.36
N HIS A 141 5.29 -5.81 -2.03
CA HIS A 141 4.22 -6.32 -1.18
C HIS A 141 2.92 -5.55 -1.34
N ARG A 142 2.99 -4.26 -1.63
CA ARG A 142 1.80 -3.42 -1.85
C ARG A 142 0.88 -3.93 -2.97
N ASP A 143 1.44 -4.66 -3.93
CA ASP A 143 0.71 -5.21 -5.08
C ASP A 143 0.46 -6.72 -4.93
N MET A 144 1.08 -7.38 -3.96
CA MET A 144 1.03 -8.83 -3.76
C MET A 144 -0.09 -9.28 -2.81
N GLY A 145 -0.56 -8.39 -1.96
CA GLY A 145 -1.49 -8.73 -0.88
C GLY A 145 -0.82 -9.46 0.29
N PRO A 146 -1.60 -10.01 1.23
CA PRO A 146 -1.05 -10.64 2.42
C PRO A 146 -0.24 -11.91 2.09
N LYS A 147 0.73 -12.22 2.96
CA LYS A 147 1.65 -13.36 2.82
C LYS A 147 0.93 -14.71 2.56
N THR A 148 -0.28 -14.88 3.10
CA THR A 148 -1.10 -16.07 2.87
C THR A 148 -1.46 -16.33 1.40
N ARG A 149 -1.27 -15.34 0.54
CA ARG A 149 -1.48 -15.45 -0.92
C ARG A 149 -0.21 -15.76 -1.71
N TYR A 150 0.95 -15.74 -1.06
CA TYR A 150 2.21 -16.06 -1.71
C TYR A 150 2.29 -17.55 -1.97
N ILE A 151 2.89 -17.90 -3.11
CA ILE A 151 3.08 -19.30 -3.55
C ILE A 151 4.54 -19.55 -3.93
N GLY A 152 4.98 -20.77 -3.73
CA GLY A 152 6.32 -21.21 -4.11
C GLY A 152 7.28 -21.38 -2.94
N PRO A 153 8.49 -21.92 -3.22
CA PRO A 153 9.45 -22.25 -2.17
C PRO A 153 10.19 -21.04 -1.60
N GLU A 154 10.17 -19.92 -2.31
CA GLU A 154 10.89 -18.69 -1.94
C GLU A 154 10.10 -17.77 -1.01
N VAL A 155 8.91 -18.19 -0.55
CA VAL A 155 8.11 -17.38 0.39
C VAL A 155 8.88 -17.17 1.68
N PRO A 156 9.19 -15.92 2.08
CA PRO A 156 9.93 -15.65 3.30
C PRO A 156 9.20 -16.18 4.54
N LYS A 157 9.93 -16.82 5.44
CA LYS A 157 9.36 -17.30 6.72
C LYS A 157 9.11 -16.17 7.70
N GLU A 158 9.95 -15.15 7.64
CA GLU A 158 9.84 -13.97 8.49
C GLU A 158 8.52 -13.23 8.21
N GLU A 159 7.88 -12.77 9.28
CA GLU A 159 6.73 -11.88 9.22
C GLU A 159 7.15 -10.49 9.66
N LEU A 160 6.99 -9.54 8.74
CA LEU A 160 7.36 -8.16 8.96
C LEU A 160 6.11 -7.34 9.33
N ILE A 161 6.26 -6.34 10.18
CA ILE A 161 5.14 -5.54 10.70
C ILE A 161 4.26 -4.96 9.58
N TRP A 162 4.87 -4.51 8.50
CA TRP A 162 4.18 -3.93 7.34
C TRP A 162 3.42 -4.96 6.46
N GLN A 163 3.53 -6.26 6.78
CA GLN A 163 2.73 -7.31 6.18
C GLN A 163 1.39 -7.51 6.91
N ASP A 164 1.11 -6.70 7.92
CA ASP A 164 -0.09 -6.76 8.74
C ASP A 164 -0.34 -8.16 9.35
N PRO A 165 0.65 -8.75 10.04
CA PRO A 165 0.53 -10.10 10.54
C PRO A 165 -0.64 -10.22 11.52
N ILE A 166 -1.44 -11.28 11.34
CA ILE A 166 -2.57 -11.58 12.20
C ILE A 166 -2.44 -13.03 12.64
N PRO A 167 -2.45 -13.33 13.96
CA PRO A 167 -2.49 -14.70 14.45
C PRO A 167 -3.73 -15.44 13.91
N MET A 168 -3.62 -16.74 13.74
CA MET A 168 -4.79 -17.55 13.39
C MET A 168 -5.83 -17.49 14.51
N GLY A 169 -7.08 -17.25 14.12
CA GLY A 169 -8.20 -17.26 15.03
C GLY A 169 -8.69 -18.67 15.35
N ASN A 170 -9.42 -18.80 16.46
CA ASN A 170 -10.15 -20.01 16.79
C ASN A 170 -11.45 -20.05 15.95
N SER A 171 -11.71 -21.15 15.28
CA SER A 171 -12.99 -21.39 14.57
C SER A 171 -13.88 -22.42 15.29
N ASP A 172 -13.39 -23.01 16.39
CA ASP A 172 -14.09 -24.05 17.14
C ASP A 172 -14.76 -23.48 18.40
N TYR A 173 -15.86 -22.76 18.20
CA TYR A 173 -16.73 -22.23 19.23
C TYR A 173 -18.19 -22.27 18.78
N ASP A 174 -19.13 -22.26 19.73
CA ASP A 174 -20.57 -22.29 19.41
C ASP A 174 -21.06 -20.90 18.97
N ILE A 175 -21.22 -20.73 17.65
CA ILE A 175 -21.70 -19.51 17.01
C ILE A 175 -23.10 -19.11 17.52
N ASN A 176 -23.98 -20.06 17.78
CA ASN A 176 -25.35 -19.77 18.23
C ASN A 176 -25.34 -19.23 19.66
N THR A 177 -24.50 -19.78 20.52
CA THR A 177 -24.31 -19.23 21.87
C THR A 177 -23.77 -17.80 21.83
N VAL A 178 -22.80 -17.51 20.93
CA VAL A 178 -22.28 -16.14 20.77
C VAL A 178 -23.37 -15.20 20.24
N LYS A 179 -24.13 -15.60 19.23
CA LYS A 179 -25.29 -14.83 18.73
C LYS A 179 -26.28 -14.48 19.83
N THR A 180 -26.66 -15.46 20.63
CA THR A 180 -27.59 -15.26 21.75
C THR A 180 -27.04 -14.28 22.79
N LYS A 181 -25.75 -14.35 23.11
CA LYS A 181 -25.10 -13.38 24.01
C LYS A 181 -25.13 -11.95 23.41
N ILE A 182 -24.85 -11.81 22.12
CA ILE A 182 -24.90 -10.52 21.41
C ILE A 182 -26.33 -9.98 21.42
N GLU A 183 -27.34 -10.80 21.13
CA GLU A 183 -28.76 -10.42 21.15
C GLU A 183 -29.23 -9.88 22.48
N ASN A 184 -28.70 -10.42 23.56
CA ASN A 184 -29.02 -10.06 24.95
C ASN A 184 -28.07 -9.05 25.58
N SER A 185 -27.09 -8.52 24.81
CA SER A 185 -26.06 -7.60 25.28
C SER A 185 -26.55 -6.20 25.64
N GLY A 186 -27.74 -5.83 25.17
CA GLY A 186 -28.27 -4.48 25.30
C GLY A 186 -27.80 -3.51 24.22
N LEU A 187 -26.88 -3.93 23.34
CA LEU A 187 -26.44 -3.10 22.20
C LEU A 187 -27.58 -2.88 21.20
N SER A 188 -27.68 -1.65 20.74
CA SER A 188 -28.66 -1.30 19.68
C SER A 188 -28.20 -1.86 18.31
N ILE A 189 -29.16 -2.03 17.39
CA ILE A 189 -28.87 -2.41 16.01
C ILE A 189 -27.85 -1.45 15.38
N LYS A 190 -28.01 -0.15 15.64
CA LYS A 190 -27.13 0.89 15.12
C LYS A 190 -25.68 0.72 15.61
N GLU A 191 -25.46 0.51 16.89
CA GLU A 191 -24.13 0.31 17.48
C GLU A 191 -23.46 -0.93 16.89
N MET A 192 -24.17 -2.04 16.79
CA MET A 192 -23.67 -3.28 16.22
C MET A 192 -23.27 -3.12 14.75
N VAL A 193 -24.14 -2.53 13.92
CA VAL A 193 -23.89 -2.36 12.49
C VAL A 193 -22.82 -1.32 12.21
N GLU A 194 -22.83 -0.18 12.89
CA GLU A 194 -21.80 0.86 12.73
C GLU A 194 -20.42 0.35 13.11
N THR A 195 -20.29 -0.40 14.20
CA THR A 195 -19.00 -0.96 14.63
C THR A 195 -18.48 -2.02 13.65
N ALA A 196 -19.34 -2.93 13.19
CA ALA A 196 -18.95 -3.93 12.21
C ALA A 196 -18.55 -3.28 10.86
N TRP A 197 -19.32 -2.30 10.41
CA TRP A 197 -18.98 -1.51 9.23
C TRP A 197 -17.65 -0.78 9.39
N ALA A 198 -17.43 -0.07 10.49
CA ALA A 198 -16.20 0.64 10.78
C ALA A 198 -14.98 -0.29 10.77
N SER A 199 -15.13 -1.50 11.32
CA SER A 199 -14.08 -2.53 11.29
C SER A 199 -13.79 -3.05 9.88
N ALA A 200 -14.81 -3.19 9.04
CA ALA A 200 -14.68 -3.75 7.70
C ALA A 200 -14.31 -2.73 6.61
N SER A 201 -14.73 -1.47 6.77
CA SER A 201 -14.65 -0.43 5.74
C SER A 201 -13.24 0.02 5.37
N THR A 202 -12.24 -0.33 6.19
CA THR A 202 -10.83 -0.08 5.88
C THR A 202 -10.25 -1.02 4.82
N PHE A 203 -10.99 -2.04 4.41
CA PHE A 203 -10.51 -3.01 3.42
C PHE A 203 -10.32 -2.37 2.04
N ARG A 204 -9.13 -2.56 1.48
CA ARG A 204 -8.78 -2.15 0.13
C ARG A 204 -8.61 -3.36 -0.78
N GLY A 205 -9.40 -3.41 -1.84
CA GLY A 205 -9.32 -4.51 -2.82
C GLY A 205 -8.06 -4.48 -3.70
N SER A 206 -7.33 -3.35 -3.73
CA SER A 206 -6.11 -3.20 -4.54
C SER A 206 -4.93 -3.97 -3.97
N ASP A 207 -4.75 -3.93 -2.66
CA ASP A 207 -3.62 -4.54 -1.93
C ASP A 207 -4.07 -5.47 -0.80
N LEU A 208 -5.38 -5.65 -0.63
CA LEU A 208 -6.03 -6.52 0.36
C LEU A 208 -5.66 -6.16 1.82
N ARG A 209 -5.32 -4.89 2.08
CA ARG A 209 -5.06 -4.38 3.43
C ARG A 209 -6.34 -3.95 4.12
N GLY A 210 -6.27 -3.87 5.44
CA GLY A 210 -7.39 -3.46 6.28
C GLY A 210 -8.45 -4.54 6.43
N GLY A 211 -9.66 -4.13 6.76
CA GLY A 211 -10.80 -5.01 6.96
C GLY A 211 -10.95 -5.54 8.38
N ALA A 212 -11.98 -6.33 8.58
CA ALA A 212 -12.40 -6.80 9.91
C ALA A 212 -11.43 -7.79 10.56
N ASN A 213 -10.64 -8.53 9.76
CA ASN A 213 -9.68 -9.47 10.31
C ASN A 213 -8.57 -8.73 11.09
N GLY A 214 -8.24 -9.20 12.27
CA GLY A 214 -7.31 -8.54 13.17
C GLY A 214 -7.98 -7.63 14.21
N ALA A 215 -9.25 -7.29 14.05
CA ALA A 215 -9.99 -6.37 14.94
C ALA A 215 -9.19 -5.09 15.26
N ARG A 216 -8.46 -4.54 14.27
CA ARG A 216 -7.60 -3.35 14.48
C ARG A 216 -8.37 -2.09 14.83
N ILE A 217 -9.69 -2.10 14.67
CA ILE A 217 -10.56 -1.01 15.13
C ILE A 217 -10.43 -0.74 16.65
N ARG A 218 -10.00 -1.71 17.45
CA ARG A 218 -9.75 -1.58 18.90
C ARG A 218 -8.34 -1.07 19.23
N LEU A 219 -7.48 -0.90 18.20
CA LEU A 219 -6.08 -0.54 18.33
C LEU A 219 -5.83 0.86 17.73
N ALA A 220 -4.74 1.52 18.14
CA ALA A 220 -4.29 2.73 17.48
C ALA A 220 -3.82 2.40 16.04
N PRO A 221 -4.05 3.29 15.04
CA PRO A 221 -4.73 4.58 15.19
C PRO A 221 -6.27 4.50 15.07
N GLN A 222 -6.84 3.36 14.65
CA GLN A 222 -8.25 3.23 14.24
C GLN A 222 -9.24 3.50 15.36
N LYS A 223 -8.91 3.13 16.61
CA LYS A 223 -9.79 3.35 17.76
C LYS A 223 -10.07 4.84 18.05
N ASP A 224 -9.13 5.70 17.63
CA ASP A 224 -9.15 7.12 17.91
C ASP A 224 -9.70 7.97 16.75
N TRP A 225 -9.99 7.33 15.59
CA TRP A 225 -10.55 8.05 14.44
C TRP A 225 -11.94 8.61 14.73
N GLU A 226 -12.16 9.88 14.41
CA GLU A 226 -13.45 10.56 14.58
C GLU A 226 -14.61 9.79 13.93
N ALA A 227 -14.38 9.24 12.72
CA ALA A 227 -15.35 8.44 11.98
C ALA A 227 -15.86 7.22 12.77
N ASN A 228 -15.07 6.71 13.69
CA ASN A 228 -15.38 5.53 14.49
C ASN A 228 -16.09 5.86 15.80
N LYS A 229 -16.27 7.16 16.13
CA LYS A 229 -16.94 7.61 17.34
C LYS A 229 -16.33 6.98 18.60
N PRO A 230 -15.11 7.40 19.02
CA PRO A 230 -14.30 6.72 20.04
C PRO A 230 -15.03 6.35 21.33
N GLU A 231 -15.87 7.23 21.86
CA GLU A 231 -16.63 6.96 23.09
C GLU A 231 -17.65 5.81 22.90
N GLN A 232 -18.45 5.87 21.83
CA GLN A 232 -19.40 4.81 21.47
C GLN A 232 -18.67 3.52 21.19
N LEU A 233 -17.59 3.58 20.42
CA LEU A 233 -16.76 2.43 20.05
C LEU A 233 -16.20 1.75 21.31
N SER A 234 -15.64 2.50 22.25
CA SER A 234 -15.12 1.97 23.52
C SER A 234 -16.18 1.22 24.31
N HIS A 235 -17.41 1.76 24.39
CA HIS A 235 -18.53 1.08 25.04
C HIS A 235 -18.87 -0.25 24.34
N VAL A 236 -19.04 -0.22 23.02
CA VAL A 236 -19.40 -1.42 22.25
C VAL A 236 -18.30 -2.48 22.35
N LEU A 237 -17.04 -2.08 22.21
CA LEU A 237 -15.91 -3.01 22.31
C LEU A 237 -15.84 -3.67 23.69
N SER A 238 -16.05 -2.94 24.79
CA SER A 238 -16.03 -3.53 26.14
C SER A 238 -17.04 -4.67 26.31
N VAL A 239 -18.21 -4.54 25.67
CA VAL A 239 -19.24 -5.60 25.68
C VAL A 239 -18.83 -6.78 24.79
N LEU A 240 -18.38 -6.50 23.55
CA LEU A 240 -18.02 -7.55 22.58
C LEU A 240 -16.77 -8.32 22.99
N GLU A 241 -15.78 -7.67 23.60
CA GLU A 241 -14.57 -8.31 24.13
C GLU A 241 -14.92 -9.25 25.31
N GLY A 242 -15.86 -8.87 26.16
CA GLY A 242 -16.38 -9.76 27.21
C GLY A 242 -17.03 -11.02 26.61
N ILE A 243 -17.86 -10.87 25.60
CA ILE A 243 -18.49 -12.01 24.90
C ILE A 243 -17.45 -12.89 24.22
N ALA A 244 -16.46 -12.29 23.57
CA ALA A 244 -15.37 -13.01 22.90
C ALA A 244 -14.56 -13.86 23.87
N SER A 245 -14.17 -13.25 25.00
CA SER A 245 -13.42 -13.95 26.07
C SER A 245 -14.21 -15.13 26.64
N ASP A 246 -15.48 -14.95 26.93
CA ASP A 246 -16.37 -15.98 27.48
C ASP A 246 -16.59 -17.17 26.52
N ALA A 247 -16.55 -16.91 25.23
CA ALA A 247 -16.82 -17.91 24.20
C ALA A 247 -15.56 -18.56 23.62
N GLY A 248 -14.38 -18.03 23.95
CA GLY A 248 -13.11 -18.42 23.31
C GLY A 248 -13.04 -18.05 21.83
N ALA A 249 -13.84 -17.06 21.40
CA ALA A 249 -13.85 -16.52 20.04
C ALA A 249 -12.90 -15.32 19.93
N SER A 250 -12.49 -14.97 18.71
CA SER A 250 -11.77 -13.72 18.48
C SER A 250 -12.72 -12.51 18.57
N VAL A 251 -12.20 -11.37 18.99
CA VAL A 251 -12.94 -10.11 18.97
C VAL A 251 -13.34 -9.76 17.53
N ALA A 252 -12.47 -10.06 16.55
CA ALA A 252 -12.75 -9.85 15.13
C ALA A 252 -14.00 -10.61 14.67
N ASP A 253 -14.14 -11.87 15.07
CA ASP A 253 -15.31 -12.67 14.73
C ASP A 253 -16.57 -12.15 15.44
N VAL A 254 -16.46 -11.76 16.72
CA VAL A 254 -17.60 -11.26 17.49
C VAL A 254 -18.10 -9.91 16.95
N ILE A 255 -17.20 -9.02 16.50
CA ILE A 255 -17.58 -7.75 15.85
C ILE A 255 -18.38 -8.02 14.55
N VAL A 256 -17.88 -8.91 13.71
CA VAL A 256 -18.58 -9.26 12.46
C VAL A 256 -19.92 -9.91 12.75
N LEU A 257 -19.96 -10.81 13.73
CA LEU A 257 -21.20 -11.50 14.12
C LEU A 257 -22.21 -10.54 14.74
N ALA A 258 -21.77 -9.50 15.48
CA ALA A 258 -22.63 -8.45 15.97
C ALA A 258 -23.28 -7.67 14.82
N GLY A 259 -22.52 -7.34 13.80
CA GLY A 259 -23.05 -6.74 12.57
C GLY A 259 -24.12 -7.62 11.91
N ASN A 260 -23.86 -8.92 11.78
CA ASN A 260 -24.83 -9.87 11.25
C ASN A 260 -26.12 -9.90 12.10
N VAL A 261 -26.00 -10.00 13.43
CA VAL A 261 -27.14 -9.96 14.35
C VAL A 261 -27.95 -8.67 14.19
N GLY A 262 -27.26 -7.53 14.05
CA GLY A 262 -27.93 -6.25 13.81
C GLY A 262 -28.72 -6.23 12.51
N VAL A 263 -28.16 -6.74 11.41
CA VAL A 263 -28.83 -6.86 10.11
C VAL A 263 -29.97 -7.87 10.17
N GLU A 264 -29.78 -9.01 10.81
CA GLU A 264 -30.81 -10.04 10.98
C GLU A 264 -32.02 -9.50 11.77
N LYS A 265 -31.77 -8.77 12.86
CA LYS A 265 -32.84 -8.11 13.63
C LYS A 265 -33.61 -7.06 12.83
N ALA A 266 -32.91 -6.32 11.96
CA ALA A 266 -33.52 -5.28 11.15
C ALA A 266 -34.30 -5.81 9.94
N SER A 267 -33.80 -6.88 9.28
CA SER A 267 -34.34 -7.38 8.01
C SER A 267 -35.23 -8.61 8.15
N GLY A 268 -35.13 -9.34 9.26
CA GLY A 268 -35.77 -10.66 9.42
C GLY A 268 -35.11 -11.76 8.58
N SER A 269 -33.94 -11.50 7.98
CA SER A 269 -33.26 -12.46 7.09
C SER A 269 -31.99 -12.95 7.74
N THR A 270 -31.62 -14.22 7.54
CA THR A 270 -30.34 -14.77 8.05
C THR A 270 -29.16 -14.29 7.23
N VAL A 271 -28.09 -13.91 7.90
CA VAL A 271 -26.82 -13.48 7.30
C VAL A 271 -25.78 -14.60 7.45
N PRO A 272 -25.15 -15.07 6.36
CA PRO A 272 -24.08 -16.06 6.45
C PRO A 272 -22.88 -15.57 7.25
N PHE A 273 -22.27 -16.49 8.03
CA PHE A 273 -21.10 -16.19 8.83
C PHE A 273 -20.08 -17.33 8.73
N THR A 274 -18.81 -16.97 8.60
CA THR A 274 -17.69 -17.91 8.64
C THR A 274 -16.73 -17.47 9.74
N PRO A 275 -16.48 -18.32 10.76
CA PRO A 275 -15.55 -18.01 11.85
C PRO A 275 -14.07 -18.17 11.42
N GLY A 276 -13.14 -17.77 12.30
CA GLY A 276 -11.72 -18.04 12.16
C GLY A 276 -10.86 -16.80 11.94
N ARG A 277 -11.42 -15.60 12.09
CA ARG A 277 -10.61 -14.37 12.13
C ARG A 277 -9.78 -14.37 13.40
N GLY A 278 -8.55 -13.82 13.29
CA GLY A 278 -7.67 -13.63 14.45
C GLY A 278 -7.71 -12.19 14.94
N ASP A 279 -7.10 -11.95 16.09
CA ASP A 279 -6.97 -10.63 16.70
C ASP A 279 -5.51 -10.17 16.61
N ALA A 280 -5.28 -9.03 15.99
CA ALA A 280 -3.98 -8.39 15.99
C ALA A 280 -3.69 -7.76 17.36
N THR A 281 -2.41 -7.54 17.65
CA THR A 281 -1.94 -6.78 18.80
C THR A 281 -1.44 -5.41 18.35
N GLN A 282 -1.20 -4.50 19.30
CA GLN A 282 -0.63 -3.18 19.00
C GLN A 282 0.78 -3.33 18.41
N GLU A 283 1.57 -4.28 18.93
CA GLU A 283 2.93 -4.54 18.47
C GLU A 283 2.97 -5.08 17.03
N ASN A 284 1.89 -5.73 16.58
CA ASN A 284 1.72 -6.24 15.21
C ASN A 284 0.99 -5.26 14.29
N THR A 285 0.78 -4.03 14.75
CA THR A 285 0.08 -2.99 13.98
C THR A 285 1.05 -1.88 13.60
N ASP A 286 1.30 -1.71 12.31
CA ASP A 286 2.08 -0.60 11.76
C ASP A 286 1.20 0.65 11.73
N GLU A 287 1.14 1.38 12.86
CA GLU A 287 0.26 2.54 13.05
C GLU A 287 0.37 3.55 11.90
N HIS A 288 1.60 3.89 11.53
CA HIS A 288 1.87 4.85 10.46
C HIS A 288 1.30 4.39 9.10
N SER A 289 1.42 3.11 8.79
CA SER A 289 0.84 2.55 7.58
C SER A 289 -0.69 2.49 7.61
N PHE A 290 -1.29 2.39 8.80
CA PHE A 290 -2.75 2.39 8.95
C PHE A 290 -3.38 3.79 8.95
N GLU A 291 -2.63 4.85 9.24
CA GLU A 291 -3.12 6.24 9.20
C GLU A 291 -3.75 6.59 7.84
N VAL A 292 -3.17 6.11 6.75
CA VAL A 292 -3.68 6.38 5.39
C VAL A 292 -5.03 5.71 5.09
N LEU A 293 -5.51 4.84 5.95
CA LEU A 293 -6.82 4.18 5.83
C LEU A 293 -7.93 4.97 6.56
N GLU A 294 -7.60 6.07 7.25
CA GLU A 294 -8.61 6.93 7.89
C GLU A 294 -9.55 7.50 6.83
N PRO A 295 -10.88 7.31 6.98
CA PRO A 295 -11.83 7.84 6.03
C PRO A 295 -11.96 9.36 6.17
N PHE A 296 -11.86 10.09 5.06
CA PHE A 296 -12.22 11.51 4.99
C PHE A 296 -13.73 11.70 4.89
N SER A 297 -14.41 10.74 4.33
CA SER A 297 -15.87 10.70 4.25
C SER A 297 -16.35 9.27 4.21
N ASP A 298 -17.58 9.03 4.67
CA ASP A 298 -18.25 7.75 4.61
C ASP A 298 -19.78 7.98 4.42
N GLY A 299 -20.24 7.77 3.20
CA GLY A 299 -21.65 7.97 2.85
C GLY A 299 -22.61 7.02 3.60
N PHE A 300 -22.16 5.79 3.93
CA PHE A 300 -22.97 4.85 4.70
C PHE A 300 -23.24 5.35 6.12
N ARG A 301 -22.24 5.91 6.78
CA ARG A 301 -22.35 6.47 8.15
C ARG A 301 -22.77 7.95 8.17
N ASN A 302 -22.95 8.59 7.03
CA ASN A 302 -23.13 10.05 6.89
C ASN A 302 -22.01 10.82 7.60
N TYR A 303 -20.78 10.35 7.49
CA TYR A 303 -19.60 10.97 8.07
C TYR A 303 -18.86 11.83 7.06
N HIS A 304 -18.40 12.96 7.52
CA HIS A 304 -17.57 13.90 6.78
C HIS A 304 -16.59 14.57 7.75
N LYS A 305 -15.29 14.48 7.45
CA LYS A 305 -14.26 15.11 8.27
C LYS A 305 -14.33 16.62 8.14
N SER A 306 -14.27 17.35 9.25
CA SER A 306 -14.57 18.79 9.31
C SER A 306 -13.65 19.67 8.46
N ASP A 307 -12.42 19.24 8.22
CA ASP A 307 -11.40 19.93 7.42
C ASP A 307 -11.34 19.48 5.94
N PHE A 308 -12.26 18.61 5.53
CA PHE A 308 -12.32 18.07 4.20
C PHE A 308 -13.60 18.50 3.48
N GLU A 309 -13.47 19.41 2.51
CA GLU A 309 -14.60 19.90 1.72
C GLU A 309 -14.96 18.95 0.60
N ILE A 310 -16.09 18.29 0.71
CA ILE A 310 -16.68 17.48 -0.36
C ILE A 310 -18.15 17.85 -0.53
N GLY A 311 -18.62 17.96 -1.78
CA GLY A 311 -20.02 18.27 -2.05
C GLY A 311 -20.99 17.18 -1.61
N ALA A 312 -22.17 17.55 -1.17
CA ALA A 312 -23.21 16.62 -0.73
C ALA A 312 -23.60 15.60 -1.82
N GLU A 313 -23.52 15.97 -3.08
CA GLU A 313 -23.75 15.11 -4.23
C GLU A 313 -22.73 13.96 -4.31
N HIS A 314 -21.48 14.21 -3.98
CA HIS A 314 -20.46 13.15 -3.91
C HIS A 314 -20.73 12.16 -2.79
N MET A 315 -21.19 12.65 -1.63
CA MET A 315 -21.61 11.80 -0.51
C MET A 315 -22.80 10.91 -0.87
N LEU A 316 -23.74 11.42 -1.66
CA LEU A 316 -24.87 10.63 -2.16
C LEU A 316 -24.44 9.57 -3.17
N LEU A 317 -23.48 9.87 -4.05
CA LEU A 317 -22.91 8.90 -4.99
C LEU A 317 -22.15 7.79 -4.26
N ASP A 318 -21.33 8.15 -3.28
CA ASP A 318 -20.62 7.19 -2.43
C ASP A 318 -21.63 6.26 -1.71
N LYS A 319 -22.64 6.83 -1.07
CA LYS A 319 -23.70 6.07 -0.42
C LYS A 319 -24.44 5.13 -1.38
N ALA A 320 -24.76 5.60 -2.57
CA ALA A 320 -25.42 4.77 -3.59
C ALA A 320 -24.54 3.58 -3.99
N GLN A 321 -23.24 3.80 -4.21
CA GLN A 321 -22.29 2.74 -4.55
C GLN A 321 -22.15 1.72 -3.42
N LEU A 322 -22.00 2.17 -2.18
CA LEU A 322 -21.91 1.30 -1.00
C LEU A 322 -23.16 0.44 -0.80
N LEU A 323 -24.33 0.94 -1.19
CA LEU A 323 -25.60 0.21 -1.14
C LEU A 323 -25.88 -0.61 -2.39
N GLY A 324 -24.91 -0.73 -3.31
CA GLY A 324 -25.07 -1.50 -4.55
C GLY A 324 -25.98 -0.85 -5.59
N SER A 325 -26.27 0.44 -5.45
CA SER A 325 -27.12 1.19 -6.40
C SER A 325 -26.29 1.83 -7.52
N VAL A 326 -26.91 2.01 -8.69
CA VAL A 326 -26.32 2.80 -9.79
C VAL A 326 -27.04 4.14 -9.86
N SER A 327 -26.30 5.23 -9.74
CA SER A 327 -26.84 6.58 -9.58
C SER A 327 -27.82 6.98 -10.70
N TYR A 328 -27.50 6.69 -11.96
CA TYR A 328 -28.36 7.04 -13.09
C TYR A 328 -29.58 6.13 -13.25
N THR A 329 -29.55 4.92 -12.71
CA THR A 329 -30.65 3.95 -12.83
C THR A 329 -31.59 3.99 -11.62
N HIS A 330 -31.04 4.17 -10.42
CA HIS A 330 -31.78 4.05 -9.17
C HIS A 330 -32.07 5.40 -8.48
N LEU A 331 -31.33 6.46 -8.83
CA LEU A 331 -31.46 7.79 -8.23
C LEU A 331 -32.02 8.84 -9.21
N THR A 332 -32.54 8.44 -10.36
CA THR A 332 -33.25 9.38 -11.25
C THR A 332 -34.51 9.87 -10.55
N LEU A 333 -34.56 11.16 -10.31
CA LEU A 333 -35.78 11.83 -9.88
C LEU A 333 -36.84 11.68 -10.98
N PRO A 334 -38.10 11.38 -10.63
CA PRO A 334 -39.15 11.43 -11.62
C PRO A 334 -39.27 12.84 -12.16
N THR A 335 -38.81 13.06 -13.38
CA THR A 335 -39.08 14.28 -14.13
C THR A 335 -40.54 14.27 -14.50
N LYS A 336 -41.32 15.11 -13.81
CA LYS A 336 -42.67 15.50 -14.34
C LYS A 336 -42.48 16.58 -15.38
#